data_f3209d8079b5e604f4c52409a349a0cb
#
_entry.id   f3209d8079b5e604f4c52409a349a0cb
#
_cell.length_a   1.000
_cell.length_b   1.000
_cell.length_c   1.000
_cell.angle_alpha   90.00
_cell.angle_beta   90.00
_cell.angle_gamma   90.00
#
_symmetry.space_group_name_H-M   'P 1'
#
loop_
_entity.id
_entity.type
_entity.pdbx_description
1 polymer ?
#
loop_
_entity_poly.entity_id
_entity_poly.type
_entity_poly.pdbx_seq_one_letter_code
_entity_poly.pdbx_strand_id
1 'polypeptide(L)'
;MAAAEDAKPRVIVRWKKKGHAAHHGGAWKVAYADFVTAMMALFIVLWLLTQADMRLRQQIAQYFRSPGVLSGGTMITSDVNEAKSREPKVVSNDIIVVQGKGEQERLEGEAKEIQAVVARAAQENPDVAKLKDQVMVEVTDAGLVIEVVDRGRNLLFDVSSADLKPGLIALLRNVAGVLAHMPNRIHVGGHTDSRPFPPGSRMTNWELSFHRADAARRVLEASGLRPGQVERVVAYADTQPLVPENPLADENRRLSILAARRETAPAPACENPPDAEAPVSLPPDPLPRTG
;
A
#
# COMPACT_ATOMS: atom_id res chain seq x y z
N MET A 1 -11.10 -9.65 -119.59
CA MET A 1 -11.89 -8.79 -118.70
C MET A 1 -11.90 -9.42 -117.34
N ALA A 2 -11.02 -8.99 -116.42
CA ALA A 2 -11.03 -9.43 -115.03
C ALA A 2 -11.29 -8.22 -114.16
N ALA A 3 -12.35 -8.28 -113.39
CA ALA A 3 -12.79 -7.23 -112.50
C ALA A 3 -11.82 -7.07 -111.33
N ALA A 4 -11.38 -5.84 -111.11
CA ALA A 4 -10.60 -5.47 -109.87
C ALA A 4 -11.52 -5.43 -108.69
N GLU A 5 -11.23 -6.25 -107.71
CA GLU A 5 -11.96 -6.34 -106.41
C GLU A 5 -11.47 -5.22 -105.50
N ASP A 6 -12.36 -4.36 -105.08
CA ASP A 6 -12.17 -3.16 -104.33
C ASP A 6 -11.90 -3.53 -102.81
N ALA A 7 -10.59 -3.57 -102.42
CA ALA A 7 -10.20 -3.90 -101.07
C ALA A 7 -10.36 -2.68 -100.16
N LYS A 8 -11.43 -2.69 -99.33
CA LYS A 8 -11.68 -1.69 -98.33
C LYS A 8 -10.57 -1.69 -97.27
N PRO A 9 -10.00 -0.52 -96.90
CA PRO A 9 -8.95 -0.45 -95.88
C PRO A 9 -9.46 -0.84 -94.54
N ARG A 10 -8.78 -1.82 -93.89
CA ARG A 10 -9.05 -2.21 -92.51
C ARG A 10 -8.50 -1.16 -91.55
N VAL A 11 -9.33 -0.42 -90.86
CA VAL A 11 -8.95 0.48 -89.80
C VAL A 11 -8.69 -0.32 -88.54
N ILE A 12 -7.41 -0.41 -88.09
CA ILE A 12 -7.04 -1.02 -86.83
C ILE A 12 -7.07 0.06 -85.73
N VAL A 13 -8.12 0.08 -84.91
CA VAL A 13 -8.22 0.95 -83.74
C VAL A 13 -7.37 0.36 -82.60
N ARG A 14 -6.17 0.90 -82.32
CA ARG A 14 -5.35 0.56 -81.18
C ARG A 14 -5.82 1.42 -79.97
N TRP A 15 -6.51 0.80 -79.03
CA TRP A 15 -6.81 1.40 -77.75
C TRP A 15 -5.56 1.42 -76.91
N LYS A 16 -4.93 2.60 -76.73
CA LYS A 16 -3.86 2.81 -75.79
C LYS A 16 -4.47 2.96 -74.39
N LYS A 17 -4.39 1.88 -73.56
CA LYS A 17 -4.72 2.02 -72.14
C LYS A 17 -3.81 3.09 -71.54
N LYS A 18 -4.35 4.24 -71.16
CA LYS A 18 -3.63 5.20 -70.26
C LYS A 18 -3.35 4.44 -68.98
N GLY A 19 -2.10 4.07 -68.76
CA GLY A 19 -1.66 3.57 -67.44
C GLY A 19 -1.94 4.66 -66.44
N HIS A 20 -2.72 4.33 -65.40
CA HIS A 20 -2.79 5.21 -64.22
C HIS A 20 -1.39 5.29 -63.66
N ALA A 21 -0.80 6.47 -63.68
CA ALA A 21 0.46 6.72 -62.99
C ALA A 21 0.18 6.39 -61.51
N ALA A 22 0.71 5.29 -61.02
CA ALA A 22 0.65 4.92 -59.64
C ALA A 22 1.40 6.00 -58.84
N HIS A 23 0.65 6.83 -58.12
CA HIS A 23 1.24 7.79 -57.18
C HIS A 23 1.87 7.04 -55.98
N HIS A 24 3.01 6.40 -56.18
CA HIS A 24 3.75 5.70 -55.14
C HIS A 24 4.54 6.62 -54.19
N GLY A 25 4.42 7.96 -54.32
CA GLY A 25 5.24 8.92 -53.60
C GLY A 25 4.71 9.33 -52.21
N GLY A 26 3.50 8.86 -51.77
CA GLY A 26 2.87 9.32 -50.52
C GLY A 26 2.84 8.32 -49.37
N ALA A 27 2.96 7.03 -49.65
CA ALA A 27 2.78 5.98 -48.64
C ALA A 27 3.78 6.06 -47.47
N TRP A 28 5.04 6.42 -47.74
CA TRP A 28 6.03 6.58 -46.70
C TRP A 28 5.74 7.77 -45.76
N LYS A 29 5.08 8.84 -46.24
CA LYS A 29 4.66 9.97 -45.43
C LYS A 29 3.60 9.60 -44.42
N VAL A 30 2.68 8.72 -44.82
CA VAL A 30 1.64 8.19 -43.90
C VAL A 30 2.28 7.31 -42.83
N ALA A 31 3.18 6.40 -43.21
CA ALA A 31 3.90 5.58 -42.25
C ALA A 31 4.77 6.41 -41.29
N TYR A 32 5.41 7.47 -41.82
CA TYR A 32 6.20 8.39 -40.99
C TYR A 32 5.29 9.20 -40.03
N ALA A 33 4.13 9.66 -40.50
CA ALA A 33 3.18 10.39 -39.65
C ALA A 33 2.63 9.48 -38.54
N ASP A 34 2.32 8.21 -38.84
CA ASP A 34 1.88 7.23 -37.83
C ASP A 34 2.93 6.97 -36.76
N PHE A 35 4.18 6.78 -37.19
CA PHE A 35 5.32 6.60 -36.29
C PHE A 35 5.52 7.81 -35.36
N VAL A 36 5.45 9.04 -35.90
CA VAL A 36 5.65 10.28 -35.12
C VAL A 36 4.49 10.47 -34.14
N THR A 37 3.25 10.19 -34.57
CA THR A 37 2.08 10.30 -33.66
C THR A 37 2.15 9.26 -32.54
N ALA A 38 2.58 8.03 -32.82
CA ALA A 38 2.77 6.99 -31.81
C ALA A 38 3.88 7.39 -30.81
N MET A 39 5.01 7.93 -31.30
CA MET A 39 6.07 8.44 -30.44
C MET A 39 5.60 9.62 -29.57
N MET A 40 4.80 10.53 -30.14
CA MET A 40 4.23 11.66 -29.39
C MET A 40 3.28 11.18 -28.30
N ALA A 41 2.42 10.21 -28.60
CA ALA A 41 1.51 9.63 -27.62
C ALA A 41 2.29 8.95 -26.47
N LEU A 42 3.31 8.16 -26.79
CA LEU A 42 4.19 7.54 -25.81
C LEU A 42 4.89 8.59 -24.93
N PHE A 43 5.41 9.66 -25.53
CA PHE A 43 6.05 10.74 -24.81
C PHE A 43 5.09 11.43 -23.84
N ILE A 44 3.86 11.73 -24.29
CA ILE A 44 2.83 12.35 -23.42
C ILE A 44 2.51 11.44 -22.23
N VAL A 45 2.35 10.14 -22.46
CA VAL A 45 2.08 9.18 -21.37
C VAL A 45 3.25 9.14 -20.37
N LEU A 46 4.49 9.08 -20.86
CA LEU A 46 5.67 9.10 -19.99
C LEU A 46 5.81 10.44 -19.26
N TRP A 47 5.52 11.55 -19.93
CA TRP A 47 5.54 12.88 -19.30
C TRP A 47 4.48 12.99 -18.19
N LEU A 48 3.25 12.54 -18.43
CA LEU A 48 2.20 12.48 -17.40
C LEU A 48 2.61 11.61 -16.21
N LEU A 49 3.25 10.46 -16.47
CA LEU A 49 3.79 9.59 -15.42
C LEU A 49 4.89 10.27 -14.60
N THR A 50 5.72 11.13 -15.20
CA THR A 50 6.75 11.87 -14.45
C THR A 50 6.17 12.97 -13.58
N GLN A 51 5.02 13.55 -13.97
CA GLN A 51 4.31 14.54 -13.18
C GLN A 51 3.43 13.92 -12.08
N ALA A 52 3.15 12.62 -12.19
CA ALA A 52 2.34 11.92 -11.20
C ALA A 52 3.10 11.76 -9.88
N ASP A 53 2.41 12.01 -8.76
CA ASP A 53 2.92 11.77 -7.42
C ASP A 53 3.37 10.31 -7.25
N MET A 54 4.36 10.10 -6.37
CA MET A 54 4.90 8.76 -6.08
C MET A 54 3.79 7.74 -5.74
N ARG A 55 2.74 8.18 -5.04
CA ARG A 55 1.57 7.34 -4.70
C ARG A 55 0.80 6.88 -5.92
N LEU A 56 0.54 7.77 -6.86
CA LEU A 56 -0.15 7.43 -8.10
C LEU A 56 0.67 6.46 -8.97
N ARG A 57 1.99 6.64 -9.02
CA ARG A 57 2.90 5.70 -9.72
C ARG A 57 2.85 4.30 -9.11
N GLN A 58 2.83 4.20 -7.77
CA GLN A 58 2.73 2.92 -7.08
C GLN A 58 1.38 2.23 -7.32
N GLN A 59 0.26 2.97 -7.32
CA GLN A 59 -1.07 2.42 -7.63
C GLN A 59 -1.15 1.89 -9.06
N ILE A 60 -0.61 2.63 -10.03
CA ILE A 60 -0.53 2.18 -11.42
C ILE A 60 0.34 0.93 -11.54
N ALA A 61 1.51 0.90 -10.90
CA ALA A 61 2.39 -0.27 -10.91
C ALA A 61 1.72 -1.49 -10.27
N GLN A 62 0.95 -1.29 -9.21
CA GLN A 62 0.20 -2.35 -8.54
C GLN A 62 -0.93 -2.90 -9.42
N TYR A 63 -1.64 -2.03 -10.15
CA TYR A 63 -2.65 -2.43 -11.13
C TYR A 63 -2.07 -3.35 -12.22
N PHE A 64 -0.89 -3.03 -12.76
CA PHE A 64 -0.23 -3.88 -13.76
C PHE A 64 0.40 -5.16 -13.18
N ARG A 65 0.70 -5.17 -11.90
CA ARG A 65 1.27 -6.36 -11.22
C ARG A 65 0.21 -7.38 -10.83
N SER A 66 -1.03 -6.93 -10.60
CA SER A 66 -2.17 -7.78 -10.23
C SER A 66 -3.43 -7.24 -10.89
N PRO A 67 -3.60 -7.42 -12.22
CA PRO A 67 -4.82 -7.02 -12.91
C PRO A 67 -5.97 -7.93 -12.41
N GLY A 68 -6.79 -7.40 -11.51
CA GLY A 68 -7.93 -8.13 -10.91
C GLY A 68 -8.08 -7.99 -9.41
N VAL A 69 -7.13 -7.37 -8.71
CA VAL A 69 -7.26 -7.08 -7.27
C VAL A 69 -7.36 -5.57 -7.07
N LEU A 70 -8.43 -4.97 -7.57
CA LEU A 70 -8.98 -3.78 -6.91
C LEU A 70 -9.64 -4.30 -5.64
N SER A 71 -8.94 -4.14 -4.51
CA SER A 71 -9.50 -4.35 -3.18
C SER A 71 -10.62 -3.34 -2.96
N GLY A 72 -11.84 -3.76 -3.23
CA GLY A 72 -13.02 -2.93 -3.17
C GLY A 72 -14.00 -3.40 -4.24
N GLY A 73 -14.59 -4.59 -4.02
CA GLY A 73 -15.41 -5.31 -4.96
C GLY A 73 -16.39 -4.46 -5.76
N THR A 74 -16.24 -4.50 -7.05
CA THR A 74 -17.36 -4.56 -7.98
C THR A 74 -16.84 -5.23 -9.25
N MET A 75 -17.13 -6.52 -9.40
CA MET A 75 -17.08 -7.16 -10.71
C MET A 75 -18.01 -6.38 -11.62
N ILE A 76 -17.46 -5.74 -12.64
CA ILE A 76 -18.25 -5.34 -13.81
C ILE A 76 -18.42 -6.62 -14.62
N THR A 77 -19.44 -7.41 -14.28
CA THR A 77 -20.01 -8.35 -15.22
C THR A 77 -20.80 -7.51 -16.22
N SER A 78 -20.34 -7.53 -17.47
CA SER A 78 -21.04 -7.02 -18.61
C SER A 78 -22.32 -7.84 -18.80
N ASP A 79 -23.43 -7.41 -18.20
CA ASP A 79 -24.75 -7.71 -18.68
C ASP A 79 -25.41 -6.42 -19.13
N VAL A 80 -25.38 -6.24 -20.45
CA VAL A 80 -26.12 -5.23 -21.17
C VAL A 80 -27.54 -5.79 -21.35
N ASN A 81 -28.45 -5.46 -20.44
CA ASN A 81 -29.84 -5.18 -20.82
C ASN A 81 -30.66 -4.72 -19.60
N GLU A 82 -31.40 -3.69 -19.90
CA GLU A 82 -32.51 -3.05 -19.18
C GLU A 82 -32.17 -1.82 -18.34
N ALA A 83 -32.16 -0.74 -19.11
CA ALA A 83 -32.32 0.62 -18.60
C ALA A 83 -33.70 0.81 -17.96
N LYS A 84 -33.72 1.21 -16.68
CA LYS A 84 -34.73 2.19 -16.20
C LYS A 84 -34.17 2.94 -14.98
N SER A 85 -33.76 4.18 -15.26
CA SER A 85 -33.77 5.37 -14.41
C SER A 85 -33.81 5.14 -12.88
N ARG A 86 -32.58 5.04 -12.27
CA ARG A 86 -32.29 5.64 -10.99
C ARG A 86 -30.91 6.26 -11.11
N GLU A 87 -30.86 7.59 -10.96
CA GLU A 87 -29.59 8.31 -10.89
C GLU A 87 -28.72 7.64 -9.81
N PRO A 88 -27.48 7.22 -10.12
CA PRO A 88 -26.57 6.79 -9.10
C PRO A 88 -26.24 8.02 -8.25
N LYS A 89 -26.69 8.03 -7.01
CA LYS A 89 -26.18 8.96 -6.01
C LYS A 89 -24.70 8.66 -5.92
N VAL A 90 -23.90 9.53 -6.54
CA VAL A 90 -22.44 9.52 -6.41
C VAL A 90 -22.16 9.71 -4.93
N VAL A 91 -21.94 8.61 -4.22
CA VAL A 91 -21.39 8.65 -2.87
C VAL A 91 -19.95 9.10 -3.07
N SER A 92 -19.74 10.35 -2.76
CA SER A 92 -18.53 11.11 -3.05
C SER A 92 -17.31 10.37 -2.55
N ASN A 93 -16.39 10.06 -3.47
CA ASN A 93 -15.01 9.68 -3.16
C ASN A 93 -14.32 10.74 -2.27
N ASP A 94 -14.91 11.93 -2.19
CA ASP A 94 -14.44 13.04 -1.36
C ASP A 94 -14.41 12.73 0.14
N ILE A 95 -15.32 11.87 0.65
CA ILE A 95 -15.37 11.52 2.07
C ILE A 95 -14.15 10.68 2.47
N ILE A 96 -13.71 9.74 1.61
CA ILE A 96 -12.55 8.89 1.88
C ILE A 96 -11.25 9.71 1.80
N VAL A 97 -11.16 10.64 0.85
CA VAL A 97 -10.01 11.52 0.70
C VAL A 97 -9.90 12.52 1.84
N VAL A 98 -11.03 13.06 2.34
CA VAL A 98 -11.06 13.99 3.47
C VAL A 98 -10.70 13.29 4.78
N GLN A 99 -11.17 12.05 5.01
CA GLN A 99 -10.81 11.27 6.19
C GLN A 99 -9.32 10.89 6.20
N GLY A 100 -8.76 10.52 5.03
CA GLY A 100 -7.33 10.22 4.94
C GLY A 100 -6.41 11.43 5.20
N LYS A 101 -6.82 12.63 4.77
CA LYS A 101 -6.07 13.86 5.06
C LYS A 101 -6.09 14.21 6.55
N GLY A 102 -7.24 14.15 7.19
CA GLY A 102 -7.35 14.45 8.63
C GLY A 102 -6.57 13.48 9.51
N GLU A 103 -6.48 12.20 9.14
CA GLU A 103 -5.64 11.24 9.86
C GLU A 103 -4.16 11.48 9.61
N GLN A 104 -3.79 11.82 8.38
CA GLN A 104 -2.41 12.15 8.04
C GLN A 104 -1.91 13.36 8.84
N GLU A 105 -2.67 14.46 8.86
CA GLU A 105 -2.35 15.67 9.63
C GLU A 105 -2.27 15.38 11.14
N ARG A 106 -3.14 14.52 11.65
CA ARG A 106 -3.10 14.09 13.05
C ARG A 106 -1.83 13.29 13.35
N LEU A 107 -1.47 12.30 12.52
CA LEU A 107 -0.24 11.51 12.70
C LEU A 107 1.02 12.38 12.59
N GLU A 108 1.02 13.40 11.72
CA GLU A 108 2.11 14.37 11.63
C GLU A 108 2.20 15.26 12.89
N GLY A 109 1.06 15.61 13.49
CA GLY A 109 1.01 16.29 14.79
C GLY A 109 1.60 15.45 15.91
N GLU A 110 1.18 14.19 16.02
CA GLU A 110 1.70 13.23 16.99
C GLU A 110 3.20 12.94 16.78
N ALA A 111 3.67 12.87 15.52
CA ALA A 111 5.09 12.72 15.21
C ALA A 111 5.92 13.89 15.79
N LYS A 112 5.45 15.12 15.61
CA LYS A 112 6.10 16.32 16.16
C LYS A 112 6.08 16.31 17.69
N GLU A 113 4.98 15.87 18.30
CA GLU A 113 4.87 15.75 19.75
C GLU A 113 5.86 14.72 20.30
N ILE A 114 5.99 13.54 19.67
CA ILE A 114 6.98 12.53 20.05
C ILE A 114 8.39 13.10 19.93
N GLN A 115 8.72 13.79 18.84
CA GLN A 115 10.03 14.43 18.68
C GLN A 115 10.30 15.46 19.79
N ALA A 116 9.31 16.27 20.15
CA ALA A 116 9.42 17.26 21.23
C ALA A 116 9.60 16.57 22.60
N VAL A 117 8.88 15.49 22.86
CA VAL A 117 8.98 14.71 24.11
C VAL A 117 10.36 14.05 24.21
N VAL A 118 10.87 13.46 23.12
CA VAL A 118 12.23 12.89 23.07
C VAL A 118 13.28 13.97 23.32
N ALA A 119 13.15 15.14 22.70
CA ALA A 119 14.06 16.25 22.89
C ALA A 119 14.08 16.76 24.35
N ARG A 120 12.91 16.85 25.00
CA ARG A 120 12.78 17.22 26.42
C ARG A 120 13.42 16.16 27.31
N ALA A 121 13.07 14.89 27.10
CA ALA A 121 13.62 13.77 27.88
C ALA A 121 15.15 13.69 27.77
N ALA A 122 15.71 14.05 26.61
CA ALA A 122 17.17 14.13 26.41
C ALA A 122 17.83 15.28 27.20
N GLN A 123 17.10 16.36 27.50
CA GLN A 123 17.61 17.43 28.37
C GLN A 123 17.61 17.02 29.84
N GLU A 124 16.63 16.24 30.26
CA GLU A 124 16.44 15.83 31.66
C GLU A 124 17.26 14.58 32.03
N ASN A 125 17.55 13.70 31.05
CA ASN A 125 18.23 12.42 31.29
C ASN A 125 19.42 12.24 30.34
N PRO A 126 20.66 12.20 30.85
CA PRO A 126 21.87 12.03 30.02
C PRO A 126 21.93 10.71 29.26
N ASP A 127 21.26 9.66 29.74
CA ASP A 127 21.20 8.38 29.02
C ASP A 127 20.24 8.43 27.83
N VAL A 128 19.14 9.18 27.94
CA VAL A 128 18.26 9.47 26.80
C VAL A 128 18.93 10.42 25.81
N ALA A 129 19.75 11.36 26.28
CA ALA A 129 20.51 12.26 25.42
C ALA A 129 21.41 11.52 24.43
N LYS A 130 21.99 10.40 24.84
CA LYS A 130 22.83 9.53 23.96
C LYS A 130 22.01 8.87 22.86
N LEU A 131 20.70 8.70 23.05
CA LEU A 131 19.77 8.05 22.10
C LEU A 131 19.03 9.03 21.21
N LYS A 132 19.07 10.34 21.47
CA LYS A 132 18.29 11.35 20.76
C LYS A 132 18.48 11.26 19.23
N ASP A 133 19.71 11.14 18.76
CA ASP A 133 20.06 11.10 17.35
C ASP A 133 19.84 9.69 16.72
N GLN A 134 19.40 8.74 17.53
CA GLN A 134 19.11 7.36 17.13
C GLN A 134 17.61 7.10 16.97
N VAL A 135 16.78 8.06 17.40
CA VAL A 135 15.32 7.98 17.26
C VAL A 135 14.90 8.61 15.95
N MET A 136 14.29 7.81 15.10
CA MET A 136 13.68 8.25 13.84
C MET A 136 12.16 8.17 13.99
N VAL A 137 11.47 9.24 13.62
CA VAL A 137 10.00 9.30 13.66
C VAL A 137 9.51 9.72 12.30
N GLU A 138 8.74 8.86 11.66
CA GLU A 138 8.26 9.05 10.30
C GLU A 138 6.78 8.65 10.18
N VAL A 139 6.03 9.39 9.37
CA VAL A 139 4.65 9.03 9.02
C VAL A 139 4.65 8.35 7.66
N THR A 140 4.24 7.09 7.66
CA THR A 140 4.15 6.24 6.46
C THR A 140 2.70 5.92 6.11
N ASP A 141 2.49 5.22 5.01
CA ASP A 141 1.16 4.72 4.64
C ASP A 141 0.62 3.68 5.65
N ALA A 142 1.50 2.96 6.35
CA ALA A 142 1.11 2.03 7.41
C ALA A 142 0.71 2.72 8.72
N GLY A 143 1.16 3.95 8.95
CA GLY A 143 0.95 4.72 10.17
C GLY A 143 2.17 5.50 10.61
N LEU A 144 2.21 5.86 11.90
CA LEU A 144 3.35 6.53 12.53
C LEU A 144 4.37 5.49 12.99
N VAL A 145 5.56 5.53 12.41
CA VAL A 145 6.69 4.65 12.74
C VAL A 145 7.69 5.39 13.61
N ILE A 146 8.06 4.77 14.71
CA ILE A 146 9.14 5.24 15.61
C ILE A 146 10.19 4.14 15.57
N GLU A 147 11.36 4.44 15.04
CA GLU A 147 12.51 3.52 15.06
C GLU A 147 13.59 4.02 16.01
N VAL A 148 14.07 3.12 16.83
CA VAL A 148 15.24 3.38 17.69
C VAL A 148 16.37 2.48 17.20
N VAL A 149 17.37 3.08 16.57
CA VAL A 149 18.46 2.41 15.86
C VAL A 149 19.70 2.35 16.75
N ASP A 150 20.40 1.21 16.84
CA ASP A 150 21.64 1.09 17.59
C ASP A 150 22.85 1.55 16.75
N ARG A 151 23.15 2.85 16.80
CA ARG A 151 24.29 3.43 16.07
C ARG A 151 25.60 3.33 16.90
N GLY A 152 26.04 2.10 17.10
CA GLY A 152 27.30 1.80 17.76
C GLY A 152 27.24 1.76 19.30
N ARG A 153 28.13 0.99 19.90
CA ARG A 153 28.34 0.85 21.35
C ARG A 153 27.19 0.20 22.13
N ASN A 154 26.31 -0.59 21.50
CA ASN A 154 25.24 -1.33 22.18
C ASN A 154 24.42 -0.45 23.14
N LEU A 155 23.92 0.68 22.64
CA LEU A 155 23.19 1.65 23.47
C LEU A 155 21.77 1.19 23.80
N LEU A 156 21.19 0.32 22.99
CA LEU A 156 19.84 -0.20 23.19
C LEU A 156 19.83 -1.47 24.03
N PHE A 157 20.70 -2.43 23.69
CA PHE A 157 20.81 -3.75 24.31
C PHE A 157 22.27 -4.12 24.51
N ASP A 158 22.52 -5.06 25.40
CA ASP A 158 23.82 -5.72 25.45
C ASP A 158 23.94 -6.78 24.34
N VAL A 159 25.19 -7.19 24.05
CA VAL A 159 25.44 -8.19 22.98
C VAL A 159 24.69 -9.48 23.32
N SER A 160 23.93 -9.99 22.34
CA SER A 160 23.13 -11.23 22.47
C SER A 160 22.14 -11.21 23.65
N SER A 161 21.83 -10.03 24.22
CA SER A 161 20.82 -9.86 25.27
C SER A 161 19.55 -9.20 24.73
N ALA A 162 18.46 -9.49 25.40
CA ALA A 162 17.17 -8.81 25.25
C ALA A 162 16.91 -7.78 26.35
N ASP A 163 17.86 -7.63 27.32
CA ASP A 163 17.70 -6.68 28.41
C ASP A 163 17.83 -5.25 27.89
N LEU A 164 16.81 -4.45 28.15
CA LEU A 164 16.75 -3.05 27.75
C LEU A 164 17.68 -2.21 28.65
N LYS A 165 18.50 -1.36 28.04
CA LYS A 165 19.31 -0.41 28.80
C LYS A 165 18.47 0.71 29.42
N PRO A 166 18.94 1.29 30.54
CA PRO A 166 18.19 2.31 31.27
C PRO A 166 17.75 3.50 30.39
N GLY A 167 18.61 3.92 29.45
CA GLY A 167 18.29 5.01 28.52
C GLY A 167 17.13 4.66 27.60
N LEU A 168 17.07 3.42 27.07
CA LEU A 168 15.99 2.95 26.24
C LEU A 168 14.69 2.81 27.05
N ILE A 169 14.78 2.29 28.28
CA ILE A 169 13.60 2.21 29.17
C ILE A 169 13.03 3.59 29.43
N ALA A 170 13.87 4.58 29.74
CA ALA A 170 13.43 5.96 29.98
C ALA A 170 12.82 6.58 28.72
N LEU A 171 13.41 6.36 27.55
CA LEU A 171 12.88 6.79 26.27
C LEU A 171 11.50 6.21 26.01
N LEU A 172 11.35 4.88 26.14
CA LEU A 172 10.08 4.19 25.92
C LEU A 172 8.97 4.67 26.86
N ARG A 173 9.30 4.97 28.11
CA ARG A 173 8.34 5.55 29.08
C ARG A 173 7.79 6.89 28.61
N ASN A 174 8.65 7.77 28.12
CA ASN A 174 8.25 9.07 27.61
C ASN A 174 7.39 8.94 26.34
N VAL A 175 7.77 8.07 25.42
CA VAL A 175 7.04 7.80 24.17
C VAL A 175 5.68 7.17 24.49
N ALA A 176 5.61 6.26 25.48
CA ALA A 176 4.35 5.63 25.89
C ALA A 176 3.30 6.64 26.33
N GLY A 177 3.71 7.75 26.97
CA GLY A 177 2.81 8.83 27.35
C GLY A 177 2.05 9.42 26.16
N VAL A 178 2.71 9.65 25.04
CA VAL A 178 2.06 10.16 23.82
C VAL A 178 1.22 9.05 23.18
N LEU A 179 1.78 7.86 23.01
CA LEU A 179 1.09 6.73 22.41
C LEU A 179 -0.21 6.33 23.15
N ALA A 180 -0.26 6.50 24.46
CA ALA A 180 -1.45 6.20 25.26
C ALA A 180 -2.67 7.05 24.88
N HIS A 181 -2.45 8.28 24.42
CA HIS A 181 -3.52 9.17 23.95
C HIS A 181 -3.98 8.86 22.53
N MET A 182 -3.15 8.19 21.76
CA MET A 182 -3.50 7.82 20.37
C MET A 182 -4.52 6.68 20.34
N PRO A 183 -5.55 6.75 19.49
CA PRO A 183 -6.53 5.66 19.34
C PRO A 183 -6.00 4.47 18.52
N ASN A 184 -4.79 4.58 17.99
CA ASN A 184 -4.18 3.64 17.09
C ASN A 184 -3.74 2.35 17.81
N ARG A 185 -3.77 1.23 17.10
CA ARG A 185 -3.16 -0.03 17.54
C ARG A 185 -1.65 0.06 17.38
N ILE A 186 -0.93 -0.54 18.30
CA ILE A 186 0.53 -0.49 18.35
C ILE A 186 1.10 -1.85 17.97
N HIS A 187 2.05 -1.85 17.04
CA HIS A 187 2.85 -3.02 16.70
C HIS A 187 4.28 -2.76 17.14
N VAL A 188 4.89 -3.71 17.83
CA VAL A 188 6.28 -3.60 18.30
C VAL A 188 7.13 -4.61 17.56
N GLY A 189 8.14 -4.15 16.83
CA GLY A 189 9.01 -4.97 16.01
C GLY A 189 10.45 -4.97 16.51
N GLY A 190 11.10 -6.14 16.49
CA GLY A 190 12.50 -6.28 16.83
C GLY A 190 13.31 -6.72 15.61
N HIS A 191 14.49 -6.11 15.43
CA HIS A 191 15.42 -6.40 14.35
C HIS A 191 16.81 -6.69 14.91
N THR A 192 17.55 -7.56 14.22
CA THR A 192 18.93 -7.91 14.54
C THR A 192 19.85 -7.65 13.34
N ASP A 193 21.14 -7.61 13.59
CA ASP A 193 22.12 -7.80 12.53
C ASP A 193 22.21 -9.29 12.14
N SER A 194 22.90 -9.59 11.04
CA SER A 194 23.06 -10.96 10.53
C SER A 194 24.19 -11.73 11.17
N ARG A 195 24.65 -11.36 12.37
CA ARG A 195 25.67 -12.13 13.10
C ARG A 195 25.09 -13.48 13.52
N PRO A 196 25.75 -14.60 13.13
CA PRO A 196 25.22 -15.92 13.47
C PRO A 196 25.47 -16.24 14.97
N PHE A 197 24.54 -16.98 15.55
CA PHE A 197 24.78 -17.58 16.88
C PHE A 197 25.67 -18.81 16.76
N PRO A 198 26.39 -19.19 17.84
CA PRO A 198 27.20 -20.41 17.86
C PRO A 198 26.37 -21.66 17.51
N PRO A 199 26.95 -22.64 16.81
CA PRO A 199 26.29 -23.91 16.54
C PRO A 199 25.76 -24.58 17.82
N GLY A 200 24.53 -25.06 17.83
CA GLY A 200 23.89 -25.65 19.00
C GLY A 200 23.27 -24.66 20.00
N SER A 201 23.35 -23.36 19.74
CA SER A 201 22.60 -22.36 20.51
C SER A 201 21.09 -22.61 20.36
N ARG A 202 20.35 -22.47 21.46
CA ARG A 202 18.88 -22.43 21.44
C ARG A 202 18.34 -21.07 21.01
N MET A 203 19.21 -20.05 21.00
CA MET A 203 18.89 -18.67 20.61
C MET A 203 19.30 -18.47 19.16
N THR A 204 18.40 -17.96 18.35
CA THR A 204 18.63 -17.48 16.97
C THR A 204 18.29 -16.00 16.88
N ASN A 205 18.51 -15.38 15.72
CA ASN A 205 18.12 -13.99 15.49
C ASN A 205 16.60 -13.80 15.60
N TRP A 206 15.81 -14.85 15.35
CA TRP A 206 14.36 -14.83 15.52
C TRP A 206 13.95 -14.71 16.98
N GLU A 207 14.45 -15.58 17.86
CA GLU A 207 14.16 -15.52 19.29
C GLU A 207 14.71 -14.23 19.90
N LEU A 208 15.93 -13.80 19.52
CA LEU A 208 16.50 -12.58 20.04
C LEU A 208 15.65 -11.35 19.68
N SER A 209 15.26 -11.22 18.41
CA SER A 209 14.43 -10.09 17.95
C SER A 209 13.06 -10.10 18.62
N PHE A 210 12.44 -11.28 18.80
CA PHE A 210 11.19 -11.43 19.54
C PHE A 210 11.32 -10.98 20.99
N HIS A 211 12.33 -11.49 21.71
CA HIS A 211 12.53 -11.15 23.13
C HIS A 211 12.79 -9.65 23.34
N ARG A 212 13.52 -9.00 22.42
CA ARG A 212 13.74 -7.54 22.43
C ARG A 212 12.46 -6.76 22.26
N ALA A 213 11.65 -7.16 21.28
CA ALA A 213 10.34 -6.53 21.04
C ALA A 213 9.37 -6.75 22.20
N ASP A 214 9.33 -7.96 22.79
CA ASP A 214 8.50 -8.27 23.95
C ASP A 214 8.93 -7.51 25.21
N ALA A 215 10.24 -7.38 25.44
CA ALA A 215 10.76 -6.55 26.55
C ALA A 215 10.33 -5.08 26.40
N ALA A 216 10.40 -4.53 25.18
CA ALA A 216 9.92 -3.17 24.88
C ALA A 216 8.40 -3.05 25.09
N ARG A 217 7.61 -4.02 24.61
CA ARG A 217 6.16 -4.07 24.83
C ARG A 217 5.82 -3.97 26.32
N ARG A 218 6.49 -4.78 27.15
CA ARG A 218 6.27 -4.77 28.62
C ARG A 218 6.54 -3.40 29.23
N VAL A 219 7.58 -2.71 28.80
CA VAL A 219 7.89 -1.35 29.27
C VAL A 219 6.81 -0.38 28.85
N LEU A 220 6.37 -0.43 27.58
CA LEU A 220 5.31 0.43 27.05
C LEU A 220 3.99 0.24 27.81
N GLU A 221 3.56 -1.01 28.02
CA GLU A 221 2.36 -1.35 28.76
C GLU A 221 2.43 -0.90 30.24
N ALA A 222 3.58 -1.14 30.89
CA ALA A 222 3.80 -0.68 32.26
C ALA A 222 3.86 0.86 32.39
N SER A 223 4.06 1.57 31.27
CA SER A 223 4.19 3.03 31.21
C SER A 223 2.91 3.76 30.79
N GLY A 224 1.77 3.06 30.75
CA GLY A 224 0.46 3.71 30.60
C GLY A 224 -0.28 3.45 29.28
N LEU A 225 0.24 2.56 28.40
CA LEU A 225 -0.57 2.12 27.28
C LEU A 225 -1.85 1.42 27.76
N ARG A 226 -2.94 1.63 27.01
CA ARG A 226 -4.22 1.01 27.36
C ARG A 226 -4.16 -0.52 27.19
N PRO A 227 -4.85 -1.28 28.05
CA PRO A 227 -4.95 -2.73 27.88
C PRO A 227 -5.40 -3.09 26.44
N GLY A 228 -4.65 -3.97 25.78
CA GLY A 228 -4.94 -4.39 24.40
C GLY A 228 -4.64 -3.34 23.32
N GLN A 229 -3.98 -2.24 23.64
CA GLN A 229 -3.53 -1.27 22.63
C GLN A 229 -2.36 -1.82 21.80
N VAL A 230 -1.46 -2.60 22.41
CA VAL A 230 -0.48 -3.38 21.66
C VAL A 230 -1.20 -4.58 21.06
N GLU A 231 -1.26 -4.60 19.72
CA GLU A 231 -1.92 -5.65 18.94
C GLU A 231 -0.96 -6.75 18.55
N ARG A 232 0.28 -6.39 18.21
CA ARG A 232 1.27 -7.34 17.68
C ARG A 232 2.65 -7.09 18.25
N VAL A 233 3.37 -8.20 18.47
CA VAL A 233 4.81 -8.23 18.65
C VAL A 233 5.39 -9.03 17.49
N VAL A 234 6.30 -8.43 16.74
CA VAL A 234 6.84 -9.00 15.50
C VAL A 234 8.33 -9.21 15.62
N ALA A 235 8.78 -10.42 15.34
CA ALA A 235 10.18 -10.74 15.17
C ALA A 235 10.54 -10.60 13.68
N TYR A 236 11.47 -9.75 13.36
CA TYR A 236 11.99 -9.59 12.00
C TYR A 236 13.35 -10.25 11.80
N ALA A 237 14.03 -10.63 12.89
CA ALA A 237 15.39 -11.16 12.82
C ALA A 237 16.29 -10.22 11.98
N ASP A 238 17.04 -10.76 11.06
CA ASP A 238 17.89 -10.05 10.09
C ASP A 238 17.29 -9.99 8.68
N THR A 239 15.99 -10.27 8.53
CA THR A 239 15.31 -10.33 7.21
C THR A 239 15.07 -8.96 6.59
N GLN A 240 15.06 -7.90 7.40
CA GLN A 240 14.82 -6.53 6.95
C GLN A 240 15.95 -5.61 7.42
N PRO A 241 17.14 -5.70 6.84
CA PRO A 241 18.26 -4.84 7.22
C PRO A 241 17.97 -3.37 6.83
N LEU A 242 18.36 -2.44 7.71
CA LEU A 242 18.31 -1.00 7.43
C LEU A 242 19.42 -0.62 6.43
N VAL A 243 20.58 -1.30 6.53
CA VAL A 243 21.72 -1.15 5.63
C VAL A 243 21.94 -2.46 4.88
N PRO A 244 21.28 -2.68 3.72
CA PRO A 244 21.39 -3.94 2.98
C PRO A 244 22.81 -4.25 2.49
N GLU A 245 23.62 -3.21 2.21
CA GLU A 245 25.00 -3.34 1.73
C GLU A 245 25.94 -3.86 2.84
N ASN A 246 25.56 -3.70 4.10
CA ASN A 246 26.30 -4.20 5.25
C ASN A 246 25.36 -4.90 6.24
N PRO A 247 25.04 -6.20 6.04
CA PRO A 247 24.15 -6.94 6.94
C PRO A 247 24.62 -7.06 8.39
N LEU A 248 25.91 -6.85 8.64
CA LEU A 248 26.53 -6.89 9.97
C LEU A 248 26.59 -5.51 10.65
N ALA A 249 26.07 -4.47 9.98
CA ALA A 249 26.06 -3.12 10.54
C ALA A 249 25.25 -3.05 11.85
N ASP A 250 25.74 -2.25 12.78
CA ASP A 250 25.09 -2.06 14.08
C ASP A 250 23.69 -1.41 13.92
N GLU A 251 23.52 -0.61 12.88
CA GLU A 251 22.25 0.05 12.53
C GLU A 251 21.11 -0.93 12.20
N ASN A 252 21.45 -2.16 11.83
CA ASN A 252 20.43 -3.20 11.59
C ASN A 252 19.79 -3.66 12.91
N ARG A 253 20.47 -3.50 14.05
CA ARG A 253 19.88 -3.71 15.37
C ARG A 253 19.02 -2.52 15.72
N ARG A 254 17.72 -2.68 15.61
CA ARG A 254 16.74 -1.63 15.93
C ARG A 254 15.48 -2.18 16.55
N LEU A 255 14.78 -1.30 17.21
CA LEU A 255 13.43 -1.50 17.70
C LEU A 255 12.49 -0.61 16.87
N SER A 256 11.42 -1.16 16.34
CA SER A 256 10.38 -0.42 15.63
C SER A 256 9.06 -0.44 16.40
N ILE A 257 8.42 0.71 16.50
CA ILE A 257 7.09 0.87 17.10
C ILE A 257 6.22 1.53 16.03
N LEU A 258 5.20 0.82 15.57
CA LEU A 258 4.26 1.31 14.58
C LEU A 258 2.92 1.58 15.27
N ALA A 259 2.49 2.85 15.31
CA ALA A 259 1.10 3.18 15.57
C ALA A 259 0.33 3.05 14.24
N ALA A 260 -0.32 1.90 14.07
CA ALA A 260 -0.95 1.51 12.82
C ALA A 260 -2.06 2.51 12.44
N ARG A 261 -2.13 2.83 11.14
CA ARG A 261 -3.23 3.64 10.63
C ARG A 261 -4.54 2.93 10.90
N ARG A 262 -5.56 3.68 11.28
CA ARG A 262 -6.87 3.11 11.49
C ARG A 262 -7.43 2.70 10.13
N GLU A 263 -7.66 1.41 9.94
CA GLU A 263 -8.51 0.98 8.85
C GLU A 263 -9.89 1.59 9.08
N THR A 264 -10.34 2.43 8.17
CA THR A 264 -11.75 2.79 8.10
C THR A 264 -12.49 1.49 7.86
N ALA A 265 -13.09 0.92 8.90
CA ALA A 265 -13.97 -0.21 8.73
C ALA A 265 -14.95 0.15 7.60
N PRO A 266 -15.12 -0.71 6.57
CA PRO A 266 -16.19 -0.49 5.62
C PRO A 266 -17.46 -0.27 6.43
N ALA A 267 -18.22 0.78 6.09
CA ALA A 267 -19.51 1.04 6.73
C ALA A 267 -20.25 -0.31 6.81
N PRO A 268 -20.81 -0.67 7.99
CA PRO A 268 -21.51 -1.93 8.13
C PRO A 268 -22.48 -2.03 6.95
N ALA A 269 -22.31 -3.07 6.15
CA ALA A 269 -23.27 -3.37 5.10
C ALA A 269 -24.61 -3.33 5.81
N CYS A 270 -25.53 -2.50 5.30
CA CYS A 270 -26.90 -2.51 5.80
C CYS A 270 -27.36 -3.96 5.70
N GLU A 271 -27.32 -4.69 6.81
CA GLU A 271 -28.00 -5.97 6.91
C GLU A 271 -29.44 -5.64 6.61
N ASN A 272 -29.93 -6.08 5.47
CA ASN A 272 -31.37 -6.10 5.24
C ASN A 272 -31.96 -6.83 6.46
N PRO A 273 -32.97 -6.25 7.13
CA PRO A 273 -33.61 -6.96 8.21
C PRO A 273 -34.00 -8.34 7.67
N PRO A 274 -33.80 -9.42 8.42
CA PRO A 274 -34.19 -10.75 7.96
C PRO A 274 -35.63 -10.66 7.51
N ASP A 275 -35.89 -11.15 6.30
CA ASP A 275 -37.21 -11.18 5.70
C ASP A 275 -38.21 -11.56 6.78
N ALA A 276 -39.16 -10.67 7.02
CA ALA A 276 -40.23 -10.93 8.00
C ALA A 276 -40.83 -12.30 7.63
N GLU A 277 -40.67 -13.26 8.51
CA GLU A 277 -41.23 -14.59 8.35
C GLU A 277 -42.71 -14.45 7.94
N ALA A 278 -43.01 -15.00 6.80
CA ALA A 278 -44.40 -15.12 6.35
C ALA A 278 -45.20 -15.77 7.49
N PRO A 279 -46.44 -15.27 7.79
CA PRO A 279 -47.19 -15.78 8.92
C PRO A 279 -47.39 -17.30 8.72
N VAL A 280 -46.92 -18.06 9.68
CA VAL A 280 -47.11 -19.51 9.75
C VAL A 280 -48.62 -19.75 9.81
N SER A 281 -49.20 -20.28 8.74
CA SER A 281 -50.61 -20.72 8.71
C SER A 281 -50.73 -21.88 9.69
N LEU A 282 -51.50 -21.64 10.78
CA LEU A 282 -51.86 -22.68 11.74
C LEU A 282 -52.70 -23.76 11.01
N PRO A 283 -52.49 -25.04 11.27
CA PRO A 283 -53.33 -26.10 10.74
C PRO A 283 -54.75 -25.99 11.27
N PRO A 284 -55.77 -26.30 10.49
CA PRO A 284 -57.18 -26.23 10.91
C PRO A 284 -57.44 -27.18 12.08
N ASP A 285 -58.18 -26.67 13.08
CA ASP A 285 -58.65 -27.43 14.24
C ASP A 285 -59.38 -28.70 13.84
N PRO A 286 -59.15 -29.82 14.53
CA PRO A 286 -59.85 -31.06 14.28
C PRO A 286 -61.31 -30.93 14.69
N LEU A 287 -62.22 -31.25 13.77
CA LEU A 287 -63.65 -31.29 13.95
C LEU A 287 -64.05 -32.11 15.19
N PRO A 288 -65.08 -31.66 15.99
CA PRO A 288 -65.55 -32.43 17.15
C PRO A 288 -66.17 -33.75 16.68
N ARG A 289 -65.73 -34.84 17.30
CA ARG A 289 -66.33 -36.18 17.14
C ARG A 289 -67.70 -36.16 17.82
N THR A 290 -68.76 -36.20 17.01
CA THR A 290 -70.11 -36.55 17.51
C THR A 290 -70.15 -38.05 17.81
N GLY A 291 -70.37 -38.37 19.07
CA GLY A 291 -70.74 -39.72 19.55
C GLY A 291 -72.18 -40.04 19.40
#